data_4b25fb293d1e8f792f209976d5c17da2
#
_entry.id   4b25fb293d1e8f792f209976d5c17da2
#
_cell.length_a   1.000
_cell.length_b   1.000
_cell.length_c   1.000
_cell.angle_alpha   90.00
_cell.angle_beta   90.00
_cell.angle_gamma   90.00
#
_symmetry.space_group_name_H-M   'P 1'
#
loop_
_entity.id
_entity.type
_entity.pdbx_description
1 polymer ?
#
loop_
_entity_poly.entity_id
_entity_poly.type
_entity_poly.pdbx_seq_one_letter_code
_entity_poly.pdbx_strand_id
1 'polypeptide(L)'
;MKYGVSKSVSYPYEKAVERVTEELKKEGFGVLTTIDVKVTLKQKLNVDFDKYVILGACNPRFAYQALQAEEEVGLLLPCNVTVHEKEGKTTVAAFAPMTIAQLSDNKDLKRIAEDVEKKIGKVLEAL
;
A
#
# COMPACT_ATOMS: atom_id res chain seq x y z
N MET A 1 7.22 0.67 -12.90
CA MET A 1 8.07 0.56 -11.70
C MET A 1 8.09 -0.88 -11.20
N LYS A 2 9.20 -1.27 -10.60
CA LYS A 2 9.39 -2.67 -10.17
C LYS A 2 8.80 -2.99 -8.79
N TYR A 3 8.62 -1.98 -7.96
CA TYR A 3 8.23 -2.20 -6.55
C TYR A 3 6.76 -1.97 -6.27
N GLY A 4 5.99 -1.67 -7.28
CA GLY A 4 4.57 -1.40 -7.08
C GLY A 4 3.76 -1.49 -8.36
N VAL A 5 2.45 -1.44 -8.17
CA VAL A 5 1.48 -1.36 -9.25
C VAL A 5 0.59 -0.16 -9.02
N SER A 6 0.16 0.50 -10.09
CA SER A 6 -0.65 1.71 -9.98
C SER A 6 -1.83 1.70 -10.92
N LYS A 7 -2.84 2.49 -10.57
CA LYS A 7 -4.04 2.65 -11.38
C LYS A 7 -4.52 4.10 -11.31
N SER A 8 -4.78 4.70 -12.46
CA SER A 8 -5.44 6.00 -12.51
C SER A 8 -6.94 5.79 -12.38
N VAL A 9 -7.59 6.63 -11.59
CA VAL A 9 -9.03 6.57 -11.39
C VAL A 9 -9.66 7.88 -11.79
N SER A 10 -10.95 7.83 -12.19
CA SER A 10 -11.67 9.00 -12.71
C SER A 10 -12.35 9.84 -11.64
N TYR A 11 -12.43 9.34 -10.40
CA TYR A 11 -13.07 10.04 -9.31
C TYR A 11 -12.05 10.83 -8.46
N PRO A 12 -12.52 11.78 -7.63
CA PRO A 12 -11.61 12.66 -6.88
C PRO A 12 -10.76 11.92 -5.85
N TYR A 13 -9.69 12.57 -5.44
CA TYR A 13 -8.75 12.07 -4.42
C TYR A 13 -9.45 11.56 -3.16
N GLU A 14 -10.37 12.34 -2.60
CA GLU A 14 -11.06 11.99 -1.36
C GLU A 14 -11.89 10.70 -1.53
N LYS A 15 -12.53 10.56 -2.69
CA LYS A 15 -13.30 9.36 -3.03
C LYS A 15 -12.37 8.16 -3.24
N ALA A 16 -11.21 8.38 -3.83
CA ALA A 16 -10.23 7.33 -4.04
C ALA A 16 -9.70 6.77 -2.72
N VAL A 17 -9.44 7.65 -1.74
CA VAL A 17 -9.00 7.22 -0.40
C VAL A 17 -10.08 6.35 0.25
N GLU A 18 -11.33 6.77 0.19
CA GLU A 18 -12.46 6.02 0.72
C GLU A 18 -12.61 4.66 0.02
N ARG A 19 -12.58 4.68 -1.31
CA ARG A 19 -12.77 3.46 -2.11
C ARG A 19 -11.68 2.42 -1.88
N VAL A 20 -10.40 2.84 -1.89
CA VAL A 20 -9.31 1.89 -1.69
C VAL A 20 -9.34 1.32 -0.28
N THR A 21 -9.71 2.12 0.72
CA THR A 21 -9.83 1.66 2.11
C THR A 21 -10.91 0.57 2.21
N GLU A 22 -12.05 0.77 1.57
CA GLU A 22 -13.14 -0.21 1.54
C GLU A 22 -12.73 -1.50 0.85
N GLU A 23 -12.09 -1.40 -0.31
CA GLU A 23 -11.66 -2.57 -1.08
C GLU A 23 -10.55 -3.35 -0.37
N LEU A 24 -9.63 -2.65 0.30
CA LEU A 24 -8.62 -3.30 1.15
C LEU A 24 -9.28 -4.13 2.25
N LYS A 25 -10.30 -3.57 2.89
CA LYS A 25 -11.01 -4.25 3.97
C LYS A 25 -11.66 -5.55 3.48
N LYS A 26 -12.24 -5.56 2.29
CA LYS A 26 -12.86 -6.75 1.70
C LYS A 26 -11.86 -7.89 1.52
N GLU A 27 -10.59 -7.57 1.31
CA GLU A 27 -9.52 -8.57 1.14
C GLU A 27 -8.77 -8.85 2.43
N GLY A 28 -9.29 -8.40 3.56
CA GLY A 28 -8.72 -8.67 4.88
C GLY A 28 -7.63 -7.70 5.33
N PHE A 29 -7.42 -6.59 4.61
CA PHE A 29 -6.45 -5.57 5.01
C PHE A 29 -7.12 -4.47 5.83
N GLY A 30 -6.47 -4.10 6.92
CA GLY A 30 -6.83 -2.90 7.68
C GLY A 30 -5.81 -1.80 7.45
N VAL A 31 -6.25 -0.56 7.47
CA VAL A 31 -5.34 0.60 7.42
C VAL A 31 -4.92 0.90 8.86
N LEU A 32 -3.66 0.61 9.17
CA LEU A 32 -3.11 0.81 10.53
C LEU A 32 -2.53 2.19 10.72
N THR A 33 -1.94 2.75 9.66
CA THR A 33 -1.31 4.06 9.72
C THR A 33 -1.71 4.87 8.51
N THR A 34 -1.81 6.18 8.73
CA THR A 34 -2.13 7.14 7.66
C THR A 34 -1.18 8.31 7.78
N ILE A 35 -0.42 8.58 6.73
CA ILE A 35 0.48 9.72 6.68
C ILE A 35 -0.02 10.66 5.58
N ASP A 36 -0.47 11.84 5.97
CA ASP A 36 -0.83 12.89 5.02
C ASP A 36 0.44 13.67 4.67
N VAL A 37 0.98 13.37 3.50
CA VAL A 37 2.25 13.97 3.06
C VAL A 37 2.13 15.47 2.85
N LYS A 38 1.02 15.93 2.28
CA LYS A 38 0.77 17.36 2.07
C LYS A 38 0.83 18.14 3.39
N VAL A 39 0.11 17.65 4.39
CA VAL A 39 0.07 18.27 5.72
C VAL A 39 1.43 18.19 6.40
N THR A 40 2.07 17.02 6.33
CA THR A 40 3.36 16.79 6.98
C THR A 40 4.44 17.72 6.42
N LEU A 41 4.52 17.85 5.10
CA LEU A 41 5.53 18.72 4.46
C LEU A 41 5.26 20.19 4.77
N LYS A 42 4.01 20.58 4.86
CA LYS A 42 3.66 21.95 5.25
C LYS A 42 4.11 22.25 6.68
N GLN A 43 3.85 21.35 7.59
CA GLN A 43 4.24 21.50 9.00
C GLN A 43 5.76 21.46 9.22
N LYS A 44 6.45 20.55 8.54
CA LYS A 44 7.88 20.31 8.77
C LYS A 44 8.80 21.26 8.00
N LEU A 45 8.43 21.59 6.76
CA LEU A 45 9.29 22.36 5.85
C LEU A 45 8.66 23.65 5.35
N ASN A 46 7.40 23.90 5.66
CA ASN A 46 6.63 25.01 5.15
C ASN A 46 6.62 25.06 3.60
N VAL A 47 6.59 23.87 2.98
CA VAL A 47 6.47 23.76 1.53
C VAL A 47 5.07 23.31 1.16
N ASP A 48 4.61 23.72 -0.03
CA ASP A 48 3.33 23.27 -0.57
C ASP A 48 3.57 22.02 -1.41
N PHE A 49 2.66 21.05 -1.28
CA PHE A 49 2.75 19.79 -2.00
C PHE A 49 1.35 19.38 -2.46
N ASP A 50 1.26 18.54 -3.46
CA ASP A 50 0.00 17.98 -3.92
C ASP A 50 -0.63 17.09 -2.87
N LYS A 51 -1.94 16.84 -2.99
CA LYS A 51 -2.62 15.86 -2.14
C LYS A 51 -1.96 14.49 -2.31
N TYR A 52 -1.50 13.93 -1.20
CA TYR A 52 -0.78 12.67 -1.20
C TYR A 52 -0.94 12.02 0.18
N VAL A 53 -1.40 10.78 0.22
CA VAL A 53 -1.53 10.03 1.46
C VAL A 53 -0.84 8.67 1.32
N ILE A 54 -0.19 8.24 2.40
CA ILE A 54 0.39 6.90 2.51
C ILE A 54 -0.43 6.14 3.52
N LEU A 55 -1.06 5.05 3.07
CA LEU A 55 -1.86 4.17 3.91
C LEU A 55 -1.04 2.92 4.21
N GLY A 56 -0.74 2.69 5.48
CA GLY A 56 -0.07 1.47 5.89
C GLY A 56 -1.09 0.36 6.05
N ALA A 57 -1.23 -0.48 5.03
CA ALA A 57 -2.21 -1.56 5.03
C ALA A 57 -1.59 -2.86 5.57
N CYS A 58 -2.33 -3.54 6.43
CA CYS A 58 -1.89 -4.79 7.02
C CYS A 58 -2.98 -5.84 6.93
N ASN A 59 -2.60 -7.03 6.46
CA ASN A 59 -3.41 -8.22 6.59
C ASN A 59 -2.81 -9.03 7.75
N PRO A 60 -3.41 -9.00 8.94
CA PRO A 60 -2.77 -9.55 10.15
C PRO A 60 -2.37 -11.01 10.03
N ARG A 61 -3.16 -11.82 9.34
CA ARG A 61 -2.87 -13.24 9.16
C ARG A 61 -1.56 -13.45 8.39
N PHE A 62 -1.41 -12.73 7.27
CA PHE A 62 -0.21 -12.83 6.45
C PHE A 62 0.99 -12.17 7.13
N ALA A 63 0.78 -11.05 7.82
CA ALA A 63 1.85 -10.39 8.56
C ALA A 63 2.42 -11.31 9.65
N TYR A 64 1.55 -12.00 10.38
CA TYR A 64 1.96 -12.95 11.40
C TYR A 64 2.79 -14.09 10.81
N GLN A 65 2.33 -14.67 9.70
CA GLN A 65 3.07 -15.73 9.01
C GLN A 65 4.44 -15.25 8.52
N ALA A 66 4.49 -14.03 7.97
CA ALA A 66 5.74 -13.45 7.48
C ALA A 66 6.74 -13.24 8.62
N LEU A 67 6.30 -12.71 9.74
CA LEU A 67 7.15 -12.49 10.91
C LEU A 67 7.66 -13.80 11.52
N GLN A 68 6.86 -14.87 11.45
CA GLN A 68 7.32 -16.19 11.87
C GLN A 68 8.35 -16.78 10.91
N ALA A 69 8.20 -16.51 9.61
CA ALA A 69 9.13 -17.00 8.60
C ALA A 69 10.47 -16.26 8.66
N GLU A 70 10.44 -14.95 8.94
CA GLU A 70 11.64 -14.14 8.99
C GLU A 70 11.37 -12.92 9.89
N GLU A 71 12.02 -12.90 11.05
CA GLU A 71 11.74 -11.90 12.09
C GLU A 71 11.95 -10.47 11.61
N GLU A 72 13.00 -10.23 10.83
CA GLU A 72 13.37 -8.88 10.39
C GLU A 72 12.51 -8.36 9.21
N VAL A 73 11.55 -9.16 8.73
CA VAL A 73 10.66 -8.71 7.65
C VAL A 73 9.82 -7.49 8.06
N GLY A 74 9.72 -7.23 9.35
CA GLY A 74 9.09 -6.01 9.85
C GLY A 74 9.66 -4.73 9.25
N LEU A 75 10.92 -4.76 8.81
CA LEU A 75 11.54 -3.63 8.11
C LEU A 75 10.86 -3.32 6.78
N LEU A 76 10.16 -4.30 6.21
CA LEU A 76 9.50 -4.18 4.90
C LEU A 76 7.98 -4.11 5.03
N LEU A 77 7.48 -3.98 6.25
CA LEU A 77 6.06 -3.87 6.55
C LEU A 77 5.76 -2.50 7.15
N PRO A 78 4.51 -2.02 7.06
CA PRO A 78 3.34 -2.62 6.39
C PRO A 78 3.42 -2.48 4.86
N CYS A 79 2.47 -3.12 4.15
CA CYS A 79 2.32 -2.91 2.71
C CYS A 79 1.69 -1.55 2.49
N ASN A 80 2.44 -0.61 1.96
CA ASN A 80 1.95 0.74 1.73
C ASN A 80 1.09 0.83 0.48
N VAL A 81 0.00 1.58 0.60
CA VAL A 81 -0.83 1.99 -0.52
C VAL A 81 -0.85 3.50 -0.52
N THR A 82 -0.62 4.11 -1.68
CA THR A 82 -0.65 5.56 -1.80
C THR A 82 -1.81 6.01 -2.66
N VAL A 83 -2.35 7.17 -2.33
CA VAL A 83 -3.31 7.88 -3.18
C VAL A 83 -2.77 9.28 -3.34
N HIS A 84 -2.67 9.75 -4.57
CA HIS A 84 -2.23 11.11 -4.82
C HIS A 84 -2.97 11.72 -6.00
N GLU A 85 -3.01 13.05 -6.01
CA GLU A 85 -3.60 13.83 -7.08
C GLU A 85 -2.54 14.78 -7.63
N LYS A 86 -2.41 14.81 -8.94
CA LYS A 86 -1.51 15.72 -9.62
C LYS A 86 -2.19 16.22 -10.90
N GLU A 87 -2.29 17.53 -11.03
CA GLU A 87 -2.91 18.16 -12.21
C GLU A 87 -4.31 17.61 -12.50
N GLY A 88 -5.09 17.41 -11.44
CA GLY A 88 -6.46 16.91 -11.54
C GLY A 88 -6.58 15.42 -11.75
N LYS A 89 -5.46 14.69 -11.81
CA LYS A 89 -5.45 13.25 -12.02
C LYS A 89 -5.16 12.51 -10.71
N THR A 90 -6.04 11.59 -10.36
CA THR A 90 -5.91 10.77 -9.15
C THR A 90 -5.32 9.41 -9.48
N THR A 91 -4.30 9.01 -8.75
CA THR A 91 -3.63 7.72 -8.92
C THR A 91 -3.59 6.98 -7.59
N VAL A 92 -3.92 5.69 -7.64
CA VAL A 92 -3.77 4.76 -6.51
C VAL A 92 -2.64 3.82 -6.85
N ALA A 93 -1.70 3.66 -5.95
CA ALA A 93 -0.58 2.73 -6.13
C ALA A 93 -0.41 1.86 -4.90
N ALA A 94 0.00 0.63 -5.11
CA ALA A 94 0.22 -0.32 -4.03
C ALA A 94 1.59 -0.96 -4.16
N PHE A 95 2.25 -1.17 -3.01
CA PHE A 95 3.50 -1.91 -2.95
C PHE A 95 3.29 -3.32 -3.51
N ALA A 96 4.24 -3.80 -4.32
CA ALA A 96 4.21 -5.16 -4.86
C ALA A 96 4.91 -6.11 -3.88
N PRO A 97 4.17 -6.96 -3.15
CA PRO A 97 4.76 -7.84 -2.14
C PRO A 97 5.85 -8.78 -2.67
N MET A 98 5.81 -9.14 -3.95
CA MET A 98 6.87 -9.96 -4.55
C MET A 98 8.24 -9.28 -4.56
N THR A 99 8.30 -7.96 -4.30
CA THR A 99 9.56 -7.26 -4.08
C THR A 99 10.30 -7.83 -2.87
N ILE A 100 9.57 -8.21 -1.82
CA ILE A 100 10.14 -8.84 -0.62
C ILE A 100 10.81 -10.16 -1.00
N ALA A 101 10.17 -10.94 -1.87
CA ALA A 101 10.71 -12.23 -2.33
C ALA A 101 12.01 -12.07 -3.13
N GLN A 102 12.22 -10.91 -3.76
CA GLN A 102 13.47 -10.61 -4.46
C GLN A 102 14.61 -10.25 -3.52
N LEU A 103 14.27 -9.80 -2.31
CA LEU A 103 15.26 -9.36 -1.32
C LEU A 103 15.64 -10.46 -0.33
N SER A 104 14.91 -11.56 -0.32
CA SER A 104 15.12 -12.68 0.62
C SER A 104 15.07 -14.01 -0.13
N ASP A 105 15.89 -14.96 0.31
CA ASP A 105 15.89 -16.33 -0.22
C ASP A 105 14.89 -17.24 0.51
N ASN A 106 14.14 -16.70 1.45
CA ASN A 106 13.19 -17.45 2.26
C ASN A 106 11.99 -17.87 1.42
N LYS A 107 11.82 -19.18 1.22
CA LYS A 107 10.75 -19.75 0.39
C LYS A 107 9.36 -19.51 0.96
N ASP A 108 9.24 -19.49 2.29
CA ASP A 108 7.97 -19.24 2.95
C ASP A 108 7.52 -17.78 2.72
N LEU A 109 8.45 -16.84 2.78
CA LEU A 109 8.16 -15.45 2.46
C LEU A 109 7.69 -15.29 1.02
N LYS A 110 8.32 -16.01 0.10
CA LYS A 110 7.92 -15.95 -1.32
C LYS A 110 6.49 -16.40 -1.50
N ARG A 111 6.10 -17.51 -0.87
CA ARG A 111 4.74 -18.04 -0.96
C ARG A 111 3.72 -17.07 -0.36
N ILE A 112 4.03 -16.50 0.81
CA ILE A 112 3.18 -15.52 1.46
C ILE A 112 3.02 -14.29 0.57
N ALA A 113 4.12 -13.78 0.01
CA ALA A 113 4.11 -12.61 -0.87
C ALA A 113 3.26 -12.84 -2.12
N GLU A 114 3.29 -14.04 -2.70
CA GLU A 114 2.45 -14.39 -3.85
C GLU A 114 0.96 -14.28 -3.50
N ASP A 115 0.57 -14.80 -2.33
CA ASP A 115 -0.82 -14.75 -1.88
C ASP A 115 -1.28 -13.32 -1.61
N VAL A 116 -0.44 -12.54 -0.95
CA VAL A 116 -0.74 -11.12 -0.65
C VAL A 116 -0.86 -10.31 -1.94
N GLU A 117 0.04 -10.54 -2.89
CA GLU A 117 0.01 -9.82 -4.16
C GLU A 117 -1.27 -10.08 -4.96
N LYS A 118 -1.78 -11.31 -4.93
CA LYS A 118 -3.05 -11.63 -5.57
C LYS A 118 -4.21 -10.81 -4.96
N LYS A 119 -4.22 -10.67 -3.64
CA LYS A 119 -5.25 -9.89 -2.95
C LYS A 119 -5.14 -8.40 -3.26
N ILE A 120 -3.92 -7.87 -3.30
CA ILE A 120 -3.67 -6.47 -3.68
C ILE A 120 -4.14 -6.24 -5.12
N GLY A 121 -3.89 -7.19 -6.02
CA GLY A 121 -4.38 -7.12 -7.40
C GLY A 121 -5.90 -6.98 -7.47
N LYS A 122 -6.62 -7.75 -6.65
CA LYS A 122 -8.08 -7.67 -6.59
C LYS A 122 -8.55 -6.30 -6.09
N VAL A 123 -7.84 -5.74 -5.11
CA VAL A 123 -8.17 -4.40 -4.61
C VAL A 123 -8.10 -3.38 -5.73
N LEU A 124 -7.00 -3.38 -6.49
CA LEU A 124 -6.81 -2.43 -7.58
C LEU A 124 -7.82 -2.64 -8.72
N GLU A 125 -8.12 -3.89 -9.06
CA GLU A 125 -9.11 -4.19 -10.10
C GLU A 125 -10.49 -3.66 -9.75
N ALA A 126 -10.83 -3.63 -8.45
CA ALA A 126 -12.15 -3.20 -7.99
C ALA A 126 -12.34 -1.68 -7.95
N LEU A 127 -11.29 -0.90 -8.18
CA LEU A 127 -11.36 0.57 -8.14
C LEU A 127 -11.93 1.21 -9.41
#